data_8285214d67589805195ceea37cc2b0e4
#
_entry.id   8285214d67589805195ceea37cc2b0e4
#
_cell.length_a   1.000
_cell.length_b   1.000
_cell.length_c   1.000
_cell.angle_alpha   90.00
_cell.angle_beta   90.00
_cell.angle_gamma   90.00
#
_symmetry.space_group_name_H-M   'P 1'
#
loop_
_entity.id
_entity.type
_entity.pdbx_description
1 polymer ?
#
loop_
_entity_poly.entity_id
_entity_poly.type
_entity_poly.pdbx_seq_one_letter_code
_entity_poly.pdbx_strand_id
1 'polypeptide(L)'
;AKSPTSAPSTDAPAPVGSKAWVKPINSYVLTSGYGWRWGRMHAAQDFAVGVGTPVKSMSSGVVIASGWMGTYGKRVEIKYWDGTVSLYAHNSALKVKVGDKVAPGQVVALSGNTGNSTGPHLHLEIRTNGNSTKVAPLAWMRAKGISV
;
A
#
# COMPACT_ATOMS: atom_id res chain seq x y z
N ALA A 1 -16.67 -5.74 -21.40
CA ALA A 1 -16.38 -5.47 -21.19
C ALA A 1 -16.15 -5.33 -21.26
N LYS A 2 -16.18 -5.36 -21.15
CA LYS A 2 -15.80 -4.89 -21.19
C LYS A 2 -15.39 -4.79 -21.86
N SER A 3 -15.46 -4.80 -22.02
CA SER A 3 -15.00 -4.55 -22.42
C SER A 3 -14.43 -4.82 -22.89
N PRO A 4 -14.32 -4.86 -23.10
CA PRO A 4 -13.67 -4.89 -23.47
C PRO A 4 -13.02 -4.97 -23.88
N THR A 5 -13.13 -4.90 -24.15
CA THR A 5 -12.50 -4.76 -24.32
C THR A 5 -11.76 -4.57 -24.41
N SER A 6 -12.54 -4.46 -25.16
CA SER A 6 -11.41 -3.56 -24.93
C SER A 6 -10.30 -4.20 -24.12
N ALA A 7 -9.10 -3.70 -24.30
CA ALA A 7 -8.09 -4.10 -23.34
C ALA A 7 -8.63 -3.80 -21.94
N PRO A 8 -8.61 -4.74 -21.02
CA PRO A 8 -9.03 -4.49 -19.67
C PRO A 8 -8.23 -3.32 -19.11
N SER A 9 -8.87 -2.46 -18.36
CA SER A 9 -8.14 -1.45 -17.61
C SER A 9 -7.16 -2.14 -16.67
N THR A 10 -5.89 -1.70 -16.67
CA THR A 10 -4.92 -2.19 -15.70
C THR A 10 -5.28 -1.80 -14.27
N ASP A 11 -6.26 -0.89 -14.12
CA ASP A 11 -6.75 -0.44 -12.83
C ASP A 11 -7.92 -1.27 -12.32
N ALA A 12 -8.48 -2.14 -13.15
CA ALA A 12 -9.59 -2.99 -12.73
C ALA A 12 -9.10 -4.02 -11.71
N PRO A 13 -9.79 -4.16 -10.56
CA PRO A 13 -9.41 -5.17 -9.57
C PRO A 13 -9.56 -6.58 -10.13
N ALA A 14 -8.66 -7.46 -9.74
CA ALA A 14 -8.84 -8.89 -9.94
C ALA A 14 -9.90 -9.41 -8.96
N PRO A 15 -10.42 -10.63 -9.16
CA PRO A 15 -11.38 -11.19 -8.21
C PRO A 15 -10.81 -11.32 -6.80
N VAL A 16 -11.65 -11.16 -5.78
CA VAL A 16 -11.29 -11.46 -4.40
C VAL A 16 -10.87 -12.92 -4.30
N GLY A 17 -9.74 -13.16 -3.63
CA GLY A 17 -9.14 -14.49 -3.55
C GLY A 17 -8.07 -14.75 -4.59
N SER A 18 -7.93 -13.89 -5.62
CA SER A 18 -6.82 -13.97 -6.56
C SER A 18 -5.49 -13.81 -5.82
N LYS A 19 -4.50 -14.60 -6.18
CA LYS A 19 -3.14 -14.51 -5.61
C LYS A 19 -2.21 -13.64 -6.43
N ALA A 20 -2.74 -12.87 -7.38
CA ALA A 20 -1.96 -11.93 -8.16
C ALA A 20 -1.43 -10.78 -7.29
N TRP A 21 -0.27 -10.25 -7.67
CA TRP A 21 0.35 -9.11 -7.01
C TRP A 21 0.40 -7.93 -7.96
N VAL A 22 0.02 -6.76 -7.49
CA VAL A 22 0.00 -5.53 -8.30
C VAL A 22 0.60 -4.37 -7.52
N LYS A 23 0.96 -3.29 -8.22
CA LYS A 23 1.51 -2.09 -7.57
C LYS A 23 0.46 -1.44 -6.68
N PRO A 24 0.89 -0.88 -5.54
CA PRO A 24 -0.04 -0.18 -4.64
C PRO A 24 -0.44 1.19 -5.16
N ILE A 25 0.35 1.78 -6.06
CA ILE A 25 0.10 3.12 -6.57
C ILE A 25 0.69 3.23 -7.97
N ASN A 26 0.04 4.04 -8.81
CA ASN A 26 0.51 4.33 -10.16
C ASN A 26 1.18 5.70 -10.19
N SER A 27 2.06 5.94 -11.16
CA SER A 27 2.67 7.24 -11.43
C SER A 27 3.22 7.93 -10.18
N TYR A 28 4.38 7.52 -9.76
CA TYR A 28 5.02 8.00 -8.53
C TYR A 28 6.50 8.28 -8.76
N VAL A 29 7.08 9.02 -7.82
CA VAL A 29 8.53 9.18 -7.72
C VAL A 29 8.98 8.54 -6.41
N LEU A 30 9.96 7.64 -6.48
CA LEU A 30 10.55 7.04 -5.28
C LEU A 30 11.40 8.10 -4.59
N THR A 31 11.18 8.28 -3.29
CA THR A 31 11.89 9.27 -2.50
C THR A 31 12.70 8.61 -1.39
N SER A 32 12.16 8.50 -0.19
CA SER A 32 12.90 7.95 0.94
C SER A 32 12.77 6.43 0.99
N GLY A 33 13.90 5.72 0.84
CA GLY A 33 13.95 4.27 0.85
C GLY A 33 14.18 3.68 2.23
N TYR A 34 14.08 2.37 2.30
CA TYR A 34 14.38 1.58 3.49
C TYR A 34 15.88 1.66 3.81
N GLY A 35 16.21 1.98 5.06
CA GLY A 35 17.59 2.01 5.51
C GLY A 35 17.86 3.09 6.54
N TRP A 36 19.12 3.19 6.94
CA TRP A 36 19.60 4.19 7.87
C TRP A 36 19.76 5.54 7.19
N ARG A 37 19.24 6.59 7.86
CA ARG A 37 19.38 7.98 7.40
C ARG A 37 19.64 8.87 8.59
N TRP A 38 20.79 9.54 8.59
CA TRP A 38 21.18 10.47 9.68
C TRP A 38 21.03 9.86 11.06
N GLY A 39 21.53 8.61 11.23
CA GLY A 39 21.47 7.92 12.50
C GLY A 39 20.10 7.38 12.88
N ARG A 40 19.13 7.42 11.95
CA ARG A 40 17.77 6.94 12.18
C ARG A 40 17.38 5.92 11.13
N MET A 41 16.77 4.83 11.56
CA MET A 41 16.26 3.80 10.65
C MET A 41 14.94 4.24 10.02
N HIS A 42 14.88 4.24 8.70
CA HIS A 42 13.63 4.38 7.95
C HIS A 42 13.20 2.98 7.47
N ALA A 43 12.22 2.40 8.15
CA ALA A 43 11.78 1.02 7.89
C ALA A 43 10.58 1.00 6.94
N ALA A 44 10.67 1.75 5.84
CA ALA A 44 9.58 1.94 4.89
C ALA A 44 10.11 2.42 3.55
N GLN A 45 9.22 2.49 2.56
CA GLN A 45 9.47 3.14 1.27
C GLN A 45 8.45 4.25 1.10
N ASP A 46 8.91 5.44 0.76
CA ASP A 46 8.05 6.57 0.45
C ASP A 46 7.92 6.75 -1.06
N PHE A 47 6.70 7.04 -1.49
CA PHE A 47 6.34 7.30 -2.89
C PHE A 47 5.76 8.71 -2.96
N ALA A 48 6.46 9.62 -3.63
CA ALA A 48 5.95 10.99 -3.81
C ALA A 48 4.80 10.96 -4.81
N VAL A 49 3.63 11.38 -4.37
CA VAL A 49 2.40 11.43 -5.19
C VAL A 49 1.54 12.58 -4.69
N GLY A 50 0.72 13.14 -5.57
CA GLY A 50 -0.23 14.19 -5.19
C GLY A 50 -1.32 13.66 -4.25
N VAL A 51 -1.88 14.54 -3.44
CA VAL A 51 -3.01 14.21 -2.55
C VAL A 51 -4.18 13.71 -3.39
N GLY A 52 -4.84 12.66 -2.93
CA GLY A 52 -6.01 12.08 -3.60
C GLY A 52 -5.68 11.02 -4.62
N THR A 53 -4.44 10.58 -4.73
CA THR A 53 -4.06 9.48 -5.62
C THR A 53 -4.57 8.16 -5.06
N PRO A 54 -5.24 7.32 -5.90
CA PRO A 54 -5.74 6.03 -5.43
C PRO A 54 -4.62 5.12 -4.93
N VAL A 55 -4.80 4.58 -3.73
CA VAL A 55 -3.92 3.59 -3.11
C VAL A 55 -4.64 2.25 -3.17
N LYS A 56 -3.96 1.24 -3.70
CA LYS A 56 -4.56 -0.05 -4.02
C LYS A 56 -3.99 -1.17 -3.17
N SER A 57 -4.82 -2.15 -2.85
CA SER A 57 -4.33 -3.39 -2.27
C SER A 57 -3.43 -4.10 -3.26
N MET A 58 -2.27 -4.57 -2.81
CA MET A 58 -1.31 -5.24 -3.68
C MET A 58 -1.71 -6.67 -4.01
N SER A 59 -2.59 -7.27 -3.23
CA SER A 59 -3.10 -8.63 -3.47
C SER A 59 -4.38 -8.85 -2.68
N SER A 60 -4.91 -10.06 -2.70
CA SER A 60 -6.06 -10.43 -1.88
C SER A 60 -5.66 -10.49 -0.41
N GLY A 61 -6.50 -9.96 0.44
CA GLY A 61 -6.25 -9.94 1.88
C GLY A 61 -7.46 -9.46 2.67
N VAL A 62 -7.20 -9.21 3.94
CA VAL A 62 -8.20 -8.72 4.88
C VAL A 62 -7.66 -7.47 5.56
N VAL A 63 -8.48 -6.43 5.66
CA VAL A 63 -8.13 -5.20 6.38
C VAL A 63 -8.08 -5.51 7.87
N ILE A 64 -6.93 -5.32 8.49
CA ILE A 64 -6.73 -5.57 9.93
C ILE A 64 -6.69 -4.29 10.75
N ALA A 65 -6.53 -3.14 10.10
CA ALA A 65 -6.57 -1.84 10.76
C ALA A 65 -6.96 -0.76 9.74
N SER A 66 -7.77 0.19 10.17
CA SER A 66 -8.18 1.33 9.34
C SER A 66 -8.56 2.48 10.26
N GLY A 67 -7.85 3.61 10.15
CA GLY A 67 -8.11 4.78 10.96
C GLY A 67 -6.84 5.53 11.34
N TRP A 68 -7.02 6.60 12.09
CA TRP A 68 -5.91 7.44 12.56
C TRP A 68 -5.05 6.68 13.57
N MET A 69 -3.73 6.77 13.43
CA MET A 69 -2.80 6.20 14.40
C MET A 69 -1.56 7.08 14.51
N GLY A 70 -1.55 7.98 15.47
CA GLY A 70 -0.37 8.77 15.82
C GLY A 70 0.29 9.47 14.63
N THR A 71 1.59 9.30 14.47
CA THR A 71 2.38 9.94 13.42
C THR A 71 2.07 9.42 12.02
N TYR A 72 1.46 8.24 11.90
CA TYR A 72 1.03 7.71 10.60
C TYR A 72 -0.14 8.47 9.99
N GLY A 73 -0.89 9.22 10.81
CA GLY A 73 -2.13 9.82 10.36
C GLY A 73 -3.18 8.76 10.03
N LYS A 74 -3.91 8.95 8.96
CA LYS A 74 -4.89 7.97 8.49
C LYS A 74 -4.15 6.81 7.82
N ARG A 75 -4.27 5.62 8.40
CA ARG A 75 -3.58 4.43 7.91
C ARG A 75 -4.53 3.29 7.64
N VAL A 76 -4.12 2.40 6.71
CA VAL A 76 -4.76 1.11 6.45
C VAL A 76 -3.69 0.03 6.54
N GLU A 77 -4.01 -1.07 7.24
CA GLU A 77 -3.16 -2.26 7.26
C GLU A 77 -3.93 -3.44 6.67
N ILE A 78 -3.28 -4.16 5.78
CA ILE A 78 -3.87 -5.31 5.08
C ILE A 78 -2.99 -6.51 5.31
N LYS A 79 -3.60 -7.61 5.78
CA LYS A 79 -2.93 -8.91 5.86
C LYS A 79 -3.29 -9.71 4.63
N TYR A 80 -2.30 -10.01 3.80
CA TYR A 80 -2.49 -10.76 2.56
C TYR A 80 -2.59 -12.27 2.82
N TRP A 81 -3.00 -12.99 1.78
CA TRP A 81 -3.19 -14.44 1.80
C TRP A 81 -1.91 -15.22 2.19
N ASP A 82 -0.73 -14.66 1.96
CA ASP A 82 0.55 -15.27 2.32
C ASP A 82 1.02 -14.92 3.74
N GLY A 83 0.24 -14.15 4.48
CA GLY A 83 0.57 -13.73 5.85
C GLY A 83 1.33 -12.41 5.95
N THR A 84 1.78 -11.84 4.84
CA THR A 84 2.46 -10.55 4.83
C THR A 84 1.46 -9.43 5.12
N VAL A 85 1.90 -8.40 5.84
CA VAL A 85 1.08 -7.23 6.15
C VAL A 85 1.68 -6.00 5.48
N SER A 86 0.84 -5.22 4.79
CA SER A 86 1.21 -3.88 4.33
C SER A 86 0.57 -2.83 5.21
N LEU A 87 1.29 -1.73 5.44
CA LEU A 87 0.76 -0.55 6.10
C LEU A 87 0.90 0.63 5.15
N TYR A 88 -0.22 1.28 4.87
CA TYR A 88 -0.28 2.49 4.04
C TYR A 88 -0.60 3.66 4.94
N ALA A 89 0.30 4.64 5.03
CA ALA A 89 0.16 5.77 5.96
C ALA A 89 -0.01 7.11 5.25
N HIS A 90 -0.37 8.12 6.01
CA HIS A 90 -0.54 9.52 5.62
C HIS A 90 -1.64 9.74 4.58
N ASN A 91 -2.64 8.85 4.53
CA ASN A 91 -3.75 8.97 3.59
C ASN A 91 -4.64 10.17 3.90
N SER A 92 -5.29 10.70 2.87
CA SER A 92 -6.31 11.76 3.03
C SER A 92 -7.69 11.18 3.30
N ALA A 93 -7.98 9.99 2.77
CA ALA A 93 -9.25 9.30 2.95
C ALA A 93 -9.04 7.80 2.99
N LEU A 94 -9.87 7.11 3.77
CA LEU A 94 -9.86 5.65 3.88
C LEU A 94 -11.15 5.13 3.24
N LYS A 95 -11.02 4.09 2.39
CA LYS A 95 -12.13 3.53 1.62
C LYS A 95 -12.58 2.16 2.13
N VAL A 96 -11.91 1.62 3.14
CA VAL A 96 -12.19 0.30 3.70
C VAL A 96 -12.18 0.37 5.21
N LYS A 97 -12.75 -0.65 5.86
CA LYS A 97 -12.77 -0.78 7.31
C LYS A 97 -12.26 -2.15 7.72
N VAL A 98 -11.94 -2.29 8.99
CA VAL A 98 -11.46 -3.56 9.57
C VAL A 98 -12.45 -4.68 9.26
N GLY A 99 -11.91 -5.80 8.79
CA GLY A 99 -12.71 -6.97 8.42
C GLY A 99 -13.07 -7.04 6.95
N ASP A 100 -12.91 -5.96 6.19
CA ASP A 100 -13.19 -5.99 4.75
C ASP A 100 -12.21 -6.91 4.04
N LYS A 101 -12.73 -7.74 3.13
CA LYS A 101 -11.93 -8.53 2.22
C LYS A 101 -11.65 -7.69 0.99
N VAL A 102 -10.39 -7.67 0.57
CA VAL A 102 -9.96 -6.86 -0.58
C VAL A 102 -9.32 -7.74 -1.65
N ALA A 103 -9.41 -7.27 -2.89
CA ALA A 103 -8.85 -7.92 -4.06
C ALA A 103 -7.61 -7.18 -4.55
N PRO A 104 -6.73 -7.83 -5.35
CA PRO A 104 -5.61 -7.12 -5.97
C PRO A 104 -6.11 -5.96 -6.81
N GLY A 105 -5.56 -4.76 -6.61
CA GLY A 105 -5.95 -3.57 -7.36
C GLY A 105 -7.15 -2.82 -6.83
N GLN A 106 -7.81 -3.31 -5.79
CA GLN A 106 -8.92 -2.60 -5.17
C GLN A 106 -8.42 -1.35 -4.45
N VAL A 107 -9.08 -0.21 -4.70
CA VAL A 107 -8.74 1.04 -4.01
C VAL A 107 -9.13 0.93 -2.54
N VAL A 108 -8.18 1.13 -1.66
CA VAL A 108 -8.38 1.03 -0.21
C VAL A 108 -8.24 2.37 0.50
N ALA A 109 -7.59 3.35 -0.16
CA ALA A 109 -7.39 4.67 0.40
C ALA A 109 -7.07 5.66 -0.72
N LEU A 110 -7.08 6.95 -0.38
CA LEU A 110 -6.54 8.01 -1.22
C LEU A 110 -5.33 8.58 -0.50
N SER A 111 -4.24 8.79 -1.23
CA SER A 111 -3.01 9.31 -0.66
C SER A 111 -3.19 10.73 -0.13
N GLY A 112 -2.31 11.16 0.74
CA GLY A 112 -2.46 12.46 1.37
C GLY A 112 -1.19 12.97 2.03
N ASN A 113 -1.38 13.69 3.11
CA ASN A 113 -0.32 14.31 3.87
C ASN A 113 -0.69 14.41 5.35
N THR A 114 -1.50 13.46 5.85
CA THR A 114 -1.96 13.44 7.23
C THR A 114 -0.90 12.86 8.17
N GLY A 115 -1.00 13.19 9.45
CA GLY A 115 -0.03 12.75 10.45
C GLY A 115 1.27 13.54 10.39
N ASN A 116 2.38 12.94 10.79
CA ASN A 116 3.70 13.57 10.74
C ASN A 116 4.30 13.40 9.35
N SER A 117 4.01 14.34 8.47
CA SER A 117 4.46 14.31 7.07
C SER A 117 4.86 15.71 6.61
N THR A 118 5.97 15.80 5.89
CA THR A 118 6.50 17.07 5.40
C THR A 118 6.04 17.40 3.98
N GLY A 119 5.32 16.52 3.33
CA GLY A 119 4.78 16.73 1.99
C GLY A 119 3.99 15.53 1.52
N PRO A 120 3.15 15.70 0.49
CA PRO A 120 2.29 14.62 0.00
C PRO A 120 3.10 13.41 -0.44
N HIS A 121 2.80 12.24 0.13
CA HIS A 121 3.44 10.98 -0.24
C HIS A 121 2.65 9.80 0.31
N LEU A 122 2.92 8.61 -0.23
CA LEU A 122 2.51 7.35 0.37
C LEU A 122 3.70 6.79 1.14
N HIS A 123 3.48 6.48 2.40
CA HIS A 123 4.44 5.78 3.26
C HIS A 123 4.00 4.32 3.32
N LEU A 124 4.81 3.42 2.79
CA LEU A 124 4.51 2.00 2.72
C LEU A 124 5.48 1.22 3.60
N GLU A 125 4.92 0.44 4.53
CA GLU A 125 5.68 -0.55 5.29
C GLU A 125 5.23 -1.94 4.89
N ILE A 126 6.17 -2.87 4.82
CA ILE A 126 5.91 -4.29 4.63
C ILE A 126 6.39 -5.02 5.87
N ARG A 127 5.52 -5.83 6.45
CA ARG A 127 5.81 -6.58 7.67
C ARG A 127 5.55 -8.05 7.46
N THR A 128 6.45 -8.86 7.97
CA THR A 128 6.35 -10.33 7.91
C THR A 128 6.33 -10.88 9.33
N ASN A 129 6.36 -12.19 9.45
CA ASN A 129 6.48 -12.88 10.74
C ASN A 129 5.42 -12.43 11.76
N GLY A 130 4.15 -12.54 11.37
CA GLY A 130 3.03 -12.17 12.23
C GLY A 130 2.91 -10.66 12.49
N ASN A 131 3.32 -9.83 11.53
CA ASN A 131 3.30 -8.37 11.63
C ASN A 131 4.39 -7.78 12.54
N SER A 132 5.41 -8.58 12.87
CA SER A 132 6.44 -8.16 13.83
C SER A 132 7.75 -7.69 13.18
N THR A 133 8.02 -8.08 11.94
CA THR A 133 9.30 -7.80 11.28
C THR A 133 9.08 -6.91 10.06
N LYS A 134 9.68 -5.72 10.06
CA LYS A 134 9.64 -4.81 8.91
C LYS A 134 10.74 -5.19 7.94
N VAL A 135 10.42 -5.24 6.64
CA VAL A 135 11.35 -5.57 5.58
C VAL A 135 11.39 -4.47 4.53
N ALA A 136 12.43 -4.48 3.68
CA ALA A 136 12.58 -3.50 2.62
C ALA A 136 11.44 -3.65 1.58
N PRO A 137 10.55 -2.66 1.42
CA PRO A 137 9.38 -2.83 0.57
C PRO A 137 9.70 -3.07 -0.90
N LEU A 138 10.66 -2.36 -1.48
CA LEU A 138 10.98 -2.53 -2.90
C LEU A 138 11.53 -3.92 -3.20
N ALA A 139 12.44 -4.43 -2.38
CA ALA A 139 12.99 -5.77 -2.54
C ALA A 139 11.89 -6.83 -2.40
N TRP A 140 11.01 -6.66 -1.41
CA TRP A 140 9.89 -7.58 -1.21
C TRP A 140 8.94 -7.56 -2.41
N MET A 141 8.57 -6.36 -2.90
CA MET A 141 7.67 -6.24 -4.05
C MET A 141 8.26 -6.85 -5.31
N ARG A 142 9.55 -6.62 -5.58
CA ARG A 142 10.24 -7.20 -6.73
C ARG A 142 10.27 -8.72 -6.65
N ALA A 143 10.45 -9.28 -5.44
CA ALA A 143 10.41 -10.72 -5.23
C ALA A 143 9.03 -11.32 -5.52
N LYS A 144 7.96 -10.52 -5.40
CA LYS A 144 6.60 -10.93 -5.76
C LYS A 144 6.27 -10.70 -7.24
N GLY A 145 7.21 -10.20 -8.02
CA GLY A 145 6.99 -9.91 -9.43
C GLY A 145 6.32 -8.57 -9.70
N ILE A 146 6.27 -7.69 -8.70
CA ILE A 146 5.73 -6.34 -8.86
C ILE A 146 6.83 -5.43 -9.43
N SER A 147 6.57 -4.81 -10.56
CA SER A 147 7.49 -3.85 -11.19
C SER A 147 7.39 -2.50 -10.48
N VAL A 148 8.41 -2.15 -9.73
CA VAL A 148 8.48 -0.87 -9.03
C VAL A 148 9.79 -0.15 -9.32
#